data_f817257382a5051c15b06c56d383cdf6
#
_entry.id   f817257382a5051c15b06c56d383cdf6
#
_cell.length_a   1.000
_cell.length_b   1.000
_cell.length_c   1.000
_cell.angle_alpha   90.00
_cell.angle_beta   90.00
_cell.angle_gamma   90.00
#
_symmetry.space_group_name_H-M   'P 1'
#
loop_
_entity.id
_entity.type
_entity.pdbx_description
1 polymer ?
#
loop_
_entity_poly.entity_id
_entity_poly.type
_entity_poly.pdbx_seq_one_letter_code
_entity_poly.pdbx_strand_id
1 'polypeptide(L)'
;MTNKKSILALIALCLAAVLLVSCDAPGVKLLDELLPPLTEKTTGYTVTQSIVVTRMATADSVEFTTPAEMETFHQYLEGIKCIREKERSDELFRYSITFFTADSAETLYVVSDKVFVYDGYHYDAMRGGIDTVYLENLFPPMEEPSADAEP
;
A
#
# COMPACT_ATOMS: atom_id res chain seq x y z
N MET A 1 -9.40 -47.05 -24.02
CA MET A 1 -7.94 -47.07 -23.75
C MET A 1 -7.40 -45.65 -23.87
N THR A 2 -7.28 -44.94 -22.77
CA THR A 2 -6.72 -43.60 -22.74
C THR A 2 -5.21 -43.69 -22.98
N ASN A 3 -4.78 -43.03 -24.04
CA ASN A 3 -3.40 -43.12 -24.53
C ASN A 3 -2.47 -42.46 -23.50
N LYS A 4 -1.53 -43.16 -22.89
CA LYS A 4 -0.58 -42.66 -21.90
C LYS A 4 0.15 -41.41 -22.37
N LYS A 5 0.35 -41.27 -23.70
CA LYS A 5 0.95 -40.04 -24.32
C LYS A 5 0.05 -38.81 -24.19
N SER A 6 -1.29 -38.97 -24.28
CA SER A 6 -2.23 -37.83 -24.12
C SER A 6 -2.32 -37.39 -22.67
N ILE A 7 -2.21 -38.26 -21.70
CA ILE A 7 -2.19 -37.89 -20.27
C ILE A 7 -0.90 -37.14 -19.93
N LEU A 8 0.24 -37.60 -20.44
CA LEU A 8 1.53 -36.90 -20.24
C LEU A 8 1.53 -35.48 -20.86
N ALA A 9 0.94 -35.33 -22.05
CA ALA A 9 0.82 -34.05 -22.71
C ALA A 9 -0.11 -33.08 -21.92
N LEU A 10 -1.20 -33.59 -21.36
CA LEU A 10 -2.13 -32.81 -20.53
C LEU A 10 -1.45 -32.33 -19.23
N ILE A 11 -0.70 -33.22 -18.56
CA ILE A 11 0.04 -32.88 -17.34
C ILE A 11 1.13 -31.84 -17.65
N ALA A 12 1.86 -31.97 -18.75
CA ALA A 12 2.86 -31.00 -19.16
C ALA A 12 2.25 -29.64 -19.49
N LEU A 13 1.08 -29.60 -20.14
CA LEU A 13 0.34 -28.38 -20.43
C LEU A 13 -0.16 -27.69 -19.15
N CYS A 14 -0.69 -28.45 -18.18
CA CYS A 14 -1.11 -27.92 -16.88
C CYS A 14 0.08 -27.37 -16.08
N LEU A 15 1.22 -28.07 -16.07
CA LEU A 15 2.44 -27.59 -15.40
C LEU A 15 2.98 -26.31 -16.06
N ALA A 16 2.98 -26.22 -17.39
CA ALA A 16 3.36 -25.02 -18.11
C ALA A 16 2.40 -23.84 -17.81
N ALA A 17 1.09 -24.09 -17.72
CA ALA A 17 0.11 -23.08 -17.37
C ALA A 17 0.30 -22.56 -15.93
N VAL A 18 0.61 -23.43 -14.96
CA VAL A 18 0.89 -23.05 -13.57
C VAL A 18 2.17 -22.21 -13.46
N LEU A 19 3.19 -22.54 -14.25
CA LEU A 19 4.45 -21.75 -14.28
C LEU A 19 4.28 -20.37 -14.92
N LEU A 20 3.32 -20.22 -15.86
CA LEU A 20 3.04 -18.93 -16.51
C LEU A 20 2.21 -17.97 -15.63
N VAL A 21 1.46 -18.49 -14.63
CA VAL A 21 0.63 -17.66 -13.73
C VAL A 21 1.46 -17.06 -12.56
N SER A 22 2.66 -17.58 -12.30
CA SER A 22 3.49 -17.23 -11.14
C SER A 22 4.67 -16.29 -11.44
N CYS A 23 4.84 -15.76 -12.65
CA CYS A 23 5.91 -14.82 -12.94
C CYS A 23 5.42 -13.37 -12.71
N ASP A 24 5.46 -12.90 -11.46
CA ASP A 24 5.59 -11.46 -11.24
C ASP A 24 6.92 -11.01 -11.84
N ALA A 25 6.92 -9.86 -12.52
CA ALA A 25 8.14 -9.29 -13.09
C ALA A 25 9.19 -9.10 -11.97
N PRO A 26 10.49 -9.34 -12.26
CA PRO A 26 11.53 -9.18 -11.27
C PRO A 26 11.50 -7.75 -10.70
N GLY A 27 11.43 -7.63 -9.38
CA GLY A 27 11.36 -6.34 -8.67
C GLY A 27 9.96 -5.91 -8.24
N VAL A 28 8.89 -6.63 -8.61
CA VAL A 28 7.54 -6.40 -8.08
C VAL A 28 7.46 -6.93 -6.65
N LYS A 29 6.93 -6.11 -5.75
CA LYS A 29 6.67 -6.43 -4.34
C LYS A 29 5.21 -6.17 -3.99
N LEU A 30 4.73 -6.81 -2.95
CA LEU A 30 3.48 -6.43 -2.30
C LEU A 30 3.76 -5.28 -1.34
N LEU A 31 2.87 -4.28 -1.28
CA LEU A 31 3.02 -3.14 -0.38
C LEU A 31 2.98 -3.58 1.09
N ASP A 32 2.10 -4.50 1.43
CA ASP A 32 1.99 -5.06 2.78
C ASP A 32 3.23 -5.85 3.25
N GLU A 33 4.07 -6.34 2.32
CA GLU A 33 5.38 -6.93 2.65
C GLU A 33 6.45 -5.88 2.97
N LEU A 34 6.26 -4.64 2.54
CA LEU A 34 7.17 -3.53 2.81
C LEU A 34 6.86 -2.85 4.15
N LEU A 35 5.59 -2.86 4.56
CA LEU A 35 5.10 -2.15 5.73
C LEU A 35 5.36 -2.95 7.04
N PRO A 36 5.47 -2.25 8.19
CA PRO A 36 5.55 -2.92 9.48
C PRO A 36 4.34 -3.83 9.74
N PRO A 37 4.53 -5.06 10.24
CA PRO A 37 3.44 -5.99 10.47
C PRO A 37 2.54 -5.55 11.63
N LEU A 38 1.25 -5.90 11.56
CA LEU A 38 0.29 -5.69 12.66
C LEU A 38 0.40 -6.75 13.76
N THR A 39 0.92 -7.93 13.43
CA THR A 39 1.08 -9.04 14.37
C THR A 39 2.47 -9.63 14.27
N GLU A 40 2.96 -10.15 15.37
CA GLU A 40 4.26 -10.80 15.43
C GLU A 40 4.24 -12.13 14.63
N LYS A 41 4.53 -12.04 13.33
CA LYS A 41 4.60 -13.22 12.43
C LYS A 41 5.98 -13.85 12.39
N THR A 42 7.03 -13.14 12.82
CA THR A 42 8.43 -13.61 12.76
C THR A 42 9.25 -12.91 13.83
N THR A 43 10.12 -13.63 14.51
CA THR A 43 11.06 -13.08 15.49
C THR A 43 11.94 -12.00 14.85
N GLY A 44 11.82 -10.77 15.33
CA GLY A 44 12.69 -9.63 14.94
C GLY A 44 11.99 -8.45 14.28
N TYR A 45 10.66 -8.51 14.02
CA TYR A 45 9.91 -7.35 13.57
C TYR A 45 9.10 -6.74 14.71
N THR A 46 9.23 -5.44 14.88
CA THR A 46 8.45 -4.71 15.87
C THR A 46 7.04 -4.48 15.34
N VAL A 47 6.03 -4.86 16.13
CA VAL A 47 4.61 -4.77 15.75
C VAL A 47 4.15 -3.31 15.73
N THR A 48 3.32 -2.96 14.76
CA THR A 48 2.66 -1.66 14.70
C THR A 48 1.74 -1.46 15.90
N GLN A 49 1.89 -0.34 16.61
CA GLN A 49 1.10 0.04 17.79
C GLN A 49 0.01 1.06 17.46
N SER A 50 0.26 1.96 16.51
CA SER A 50 -0.74 2.85 15.95
C SER A 50 -0.41 3.22 14.50
N ILE A 51 -1.44 3.66 13.77
CA ILE A 51 -1.31 4.17 12.40
C ILE A 51 -1.89 5.59 12.39
N VAL A 52 -1.11 6.55 11.90
CA VAL A 52 -1.55 7.94 11.76
C VAL A 52 -1.59 8.31 10.27
N VAL A 53 -2.76 8.72 9.80
CA VAL A 53 -2.94 9.27 8.46
C VAL A 53 -3.03 10.78 8.56
N THR A 54 -2.20 11.50 7.81
CA THR A 54 -2.19 12.97 7.80
C THR A 54 -2.47 13.48 6.39
N ARG A 55 -3.42 14.41 6.25
CA ARG A 55 -3.66 15.17 5.03
C ARG A 55 -2.66 16.32 4.96
N MET A 56 -1.75 16.29 4.00
CA MET A 56 -0.60 17.20 3.95
C MET A 56 -1.00 18.66 3.70
N ALA A 57 -2.13 18.91 3.02
CA ALA A 57 -2.59 20.26 2.70
C ALA A 57 -3.06 21.06 3.93
N THR A 58 -3.66 20.39 4.93
CA THR A 58 -4.25 21.01 6.12
C THR A 58 -3.56 20.60 7.41
N ALA A 59 -2.69 19.62 7.36
CA ALA A 59 -2.05 18.97 8.51
C ALA A 59 -3.06 18.27 9.47
N ASP A 60 -4.29 18.04 9.01
CA ASP A 60 -5.26 17.24 9.77
C ASP A 60 -4.79 15.80 9.86
N SER A 61 -5.00 15.15 11.00
CA SER A 61 -4.59 13.77 11.21
C SER A 61 -5.70 12.93 11.82
N VAL A 62 -5.76 11.66 11.40
CA VAL A 62 -6.61 10.62 11.98
C VAL A 62 -5.71 9.51 12.48
N GLU A 63 -5.93 9.06 13.71
CA GLU A 63 -5.14 7.99 14.35
C GLU A 63 -5.99 6.75 14.58
N PHE A 64 -5.44 5.59 14.21
CA PHE A 64 -5.98 4.26 14.47
C PHE A 64 -5.14 3.60 15.55
N THR A 65 -5.74 3.30 16.70
CA THR A 65 -5.04 2.74 17.87
C THR A 65 -5.58 1.37 18.29
N THR A 66 -6.81 1.03 17.89
CA THR A 66 -7.36 -0.27 18.23
C THR A 66 -6.92 -1.33 17.19
N PRO A 67 -6.70 -2.58 17.62
CA PRO A 67 -6.34 -3.64 16.68
C PRO A 67 -7.32 -3.81 15.51
N ALA A 68 -8.63 -3.65 15.77
CA ALA A 68 -9.65 -3.80 14.73
C ALA A 68 -9.62 -2.67 13.68
N GLU A 69 -9.37 -1.42 14.10
CA GLU A 69 -9.21 -0.29 13.19
C GLU A 69 -7.95 -0.43 12.35
N MET A 70 -6.82 -0.78 12.99
CA MET A 70 -5.56 -0.99 12.30
C MET A 70 -5.65 -2.14 11.29
N GLU A 71 -6.31 -3.25 11.64
CA GLU A 71 -6.53 -4.37 10.73
C GLU A 71 -7.36 -3.94 9.52
N THR A 72 -8.46 -3.21 9.75
CA THR A 72 -9.30 -2.69 8.66
C THR A 72 -8.53 -1.75 7.74
N PHE A 73 -7.69 -0.87 8.30
CA PHE A 73 -6.85 0.02 7.51
C PHE A 73 -5.76 -0.74 6.76
N HIS A 74 -5.16 -1.75 7.37
CA HIS A 74 -4.13 -2.57 6.72
C HIS A 74 -4.70 -3.37 5.53
N GLN A 75 -5.92 -3.92 5.67
CA GLN A 75 -6.62 -4.62 4.58
C GLN A 75 -6.86 -3.70 3.37
N TYR A 76 -7.05 -2.41 3.59
CA TYR A 76 -7.14 -1.41 2.53
C TYR A 76 -5.85 -1.30 1.68
N LEU A 77 -4.68 -1.53 2.28
CA LEU A 77 -3.38 -1.51 1.59
C LEU A 77 -2.96 -2.90 1.06
N GLU A 78 -3.70 -3.95 1.42
CA GLU A 78 -3.38 -5.32 1.07
C GLU A 78 -3.49 -5.60 -0.42
N GLY A 79 -2.60 -6.42 -0.95
CA GLY A 79 -2.64 -6.85 -2.35
C GLY A 79 -2.24 -5.80 -3.38
N ILE A 80 -1.79 -4.61 -2.96
CA ILE A 80 -1.22 -3.61 -3.86
C ILE A 80 0.15 -4.10 -4.32
N LYS A 81 0.28 -4.39 -5.62
CA LYS A 81 1.56 -4.76 -6.23
C LYS A 81 2.27 -3.51 -6.72
N CYS A 82 3.51 -3.33 -6.32
CA CYS A 82 4.29 -2.16 -6.66
C CYS A 82 5.69 -2.51 -7.18
N ILE A 83 6.25 -1.61 -7.95
CA ILE A 83 7.62 -1.69 -8.45
C ILE A 83 8.36 -0.41 -8.07
N ARG A 84 9.63 -0.58 -7.68
CA ARG A 84 10.48 0.56 -7.38
C ARG A 84 10.86 1.29 -8.66
N GLU A 85 10.64 2.60 -8.67
CA GLU A 85 10.95 3.49 -9.78
C GLU A 85 12.10 4.45 -9.45
N LYS A 86 12.55 5.20 -10.45
CA LYS A 86 13.54 6.26 -10.26
C LYS A 86 12.90 7.42 -9.50
N GLU A 87 13.72 8.11 -8.71
CA GLU A 87 13.33 9.32 -8.00
C GLU A 87 12.74 10.37 -8.96
N ARG A 88 11.62 10.96 -8.55
CA ARG A 88 10.94 12.07 -9.22
C ARG A 88 11.03 13.30 -8.34
N SER A 89 11.58 14.39 -8.87
CA SER A 89 12.01 15.55 -8.07
C SER A 89 10.92 16.56 -7.70
N ASP A 90 9.71 16.50 -8.30
CA ASP A 90 8.72 17.58 -8.24
C ASP A 90 7.33 17.12 -7.74
N GLU A 91 7.26 16.02 -7.00
CA GLU A 91 5.99 15.46 -6.55
C GLU A 91 5.56 16.04 -5.20
N LEU A 92 4.32 16.54 -5.14
CA LEU A 92 3.69 16.96 -3.89
C LEU A 92 3.00 15.79 -3.20
N PHE A 93 3.36 15.55 -1.95
CA PHE A 93 2.68 14.56 -1.12
C PHE A 93 1.29 15.05 -0.72
N ARG A 94 0.28 14.24 -0.99
CA ARG A 94 -1.12 14.52 -0.61
C ARG A 94 -1.42 14.04 0.79
N TYR A 95 -0.92 12.84 1.13
CA TYR A 95 -1.09 12.23 2.44
C TYR A 95 0.23 11.63 2.92
N SER A 96 0.36 11.50 4.23
CA SER A 96 1.33 10.61 4.85
C SER A 96 0.61 9.57 5.71
N ILE A 97 1.10 8.34 5.70
CA ILE A 97 0.61 7.23 6.52
C ILE A 97 1.80 6.77 7.35
N THR A 98 1.75 7.05 8.64
CA THR A 98 2.86 6.71 9.56
C THR A 98 2.47 5.54 10.45
N PHE A 99 3.27 4.50 10.40
CA PHE A 99 3.18 3.30 11.24
C PHE A 99 4.11 3.46 12.42
N PHE A 100 3.57 3.56 13.61
CA PHE A 100 4.34 3.63 14.84
C PHE A 100 4.54 2.24 15.43
N THR A 101 5.77 1.89 15.74
CA THR A 101 6.14 0.67 16.45
C THR A 101 6.72 1.05 17.82
N ALA A 102 7.14 0.06 18.63
CA ALA A 102 7.76 0.35 19.91
C ALA A 102 9.10 1.15 19.79
N ASP A 103 9.81 0.94 18.68
CA ASP A 103 11.20 1.42 18.52
C ASP A 103 11.36 2.42 17.37
N SER A 104 10.37 2.55 16.48
CA SER A 104 10.49 3.36 15.26
C SER A 104 9.16 3.92 14.78
N ALA A 105 9.24 4.84 13.83
CA ALA A 105 8.11 5.30 13.03
C ALA A 105 8.51 5.22 11.56
N GLU A 106 7.68 4.57 10.76
CA GLU A 106 7.90 4.40 9.33
C GLU A 106 6.77 5.09 8.56
N THR A 107 7.11 5.91 7.57
CA THR A 107 6.14 6.73 6.86
C THR A 107 6.10 6.40 5.38
N LEU A 108 4.88 6.12 4.90
CA LEU A 108 4.49 6.04 3.51
C LEU A 108 3.92 7.39 3.08
N TYR A 109 4.53 8.04 2.10
CA TYR A 109 4.02 9.28 1.51
C TYR A 109 3.25 8.98 0.24
N VAL A 110 2.01 9.44 0.16
CA VAL A 110 1.12 9.22 -0.98
C VAL A 110 1.11 10.46 -1.87
N VAL A 111 1.49 10.28 -3.14
CA VAL A 111 1.46 11.32 -4.17
C VAL A 111 0.14 11.24 -4.95
N SER A 112 -0.24 10.03 -5.36
CA SER A 112 -1.48 9.74 -6.07
C SER A 112 -1.91 8.30 -5.82
N ASP A 113 -3.02 7.87 -6.41
CA ASP A 113 -3.49 6.48 -6.32
C ASP A 113 -2.46 5.46 -6.79
N LYS A 114 -1.53 5.87 -7.64
CA LYS A 114 -0.53 4.98 -8.27
C LYS A 114 0.90 5.23 -7.82
N VAL A 115 1.18 6.37 -7.20
CA VAL A 115 2.54 6.79 -6.87
C VAL A 115 2.67 7.06 -5.39
N PHE A 116 3.67 6.46 -4.77
CA PHE A 116 3.99 6.66 -3.36
C PHE A 116 5.50 6.56 -3.09
N VAL A 117 5.91 7.08 -1.96
CA VAL A 117 7.30 7.04 -1.47
C VAL A 117 7.35 6.32 -0.13
N TYR A 118 8.22 5.33 -0.01
CA TYR A 118 8.44 4.60 1.23
C TYR A 118 9.94 4.31 1.41
N ASP A 119 10.46 4.47 2.62
CA ASP A 119 11.88 4.30 2.95
C ASP A 119 12.83 5.04 1.98
N GLY A 120 12.43 6.25 1.56
CA GLY A 120 13.19 7.08 0.62
C GLY A 120 13.16 6.62 -0.84
N TYR A 121 12.36 5.61 -1.17
CA TYR A 121 12.23 5.10 -2.54
C TYR A 121 10.86 5.38 -3.12
N HIS A 122 10.82 5.74 -4.42
CA HIS A 122 9.59 5.90 -5.20
C HIS A 122 9.10 4.55 -5.71
N TYR A 123 7.79 4.37 -5.65
CA TYR A 123 7.10 3.17 -6.11
C TYR A 123 5.91 3.53 -6.98
N ASP A 124 5.71 2.77 -8.05
CA ASP A 124 4.50 2.80 -8.87
C ASP A 124 3.67 1.55 -8.60
N ALA A 125 2.37 1.73 -8.32
CA ALA A 125 1.42 0.65 -8.17
C ALA A 125 1.10 0.03 -9.54
N MET A 126 1.59 -1.18 -9.74
CA MET A 126 1.37 -1.97 -10.96
C MET A 126 -0.03 -2.59 -10.99
N ARG A 127 -0.53 -3.00 -9.84
CA ARG A 127 -1.87 -3.57 -9.65
C ARG A 127 -2.45 -3.08 -8.33
N GLY A 128 -3.74 -2.72 -8.35
CA GLY A 128 -4.37 -2.04 -7.24
C GLY A 128 -3.97 -0.56 -7.25
N GLY A 129 -3.88 0.03 -6.10
CA GLY A 129 -3.50 1.42 -5.86
C GLY A 129 -3.99 1.88 -4.51
N ILE A 130 -3.43 2.97 -4.01
CA ILE A 130 -3.89 3.62 -2.78
C ILE A 130 -5.11 4.46 -3.13
N ASP A 131 -6.30 4.05 -2.68
CA ASP A 131 -7.54 4.79 -2.94
C ASP A 131 -7.54 6.12 -2.19
N THR A 132 -7.17 7.21 -2.87
CA THR A 132 -7.11 8.55 -2.27
C THR A 132 -8.49 9.10 -1.92
N VAL A 133 -9.57 8.57 -2.50
CA VAL A 133 -10.95 8.92 -2.10
C VAL A 133 -11.26 8.34 -0.72
N TYR A 134 -10.84 7.11 -0.45
CA TYR A 134 -10.94 6.53 0.89
C TYR A 134 -10.17 7.37 1.91
N LEU A 135 -8.92 7.76 1.60
CA LEU A 135 -8.12 8.60 2.49
C LEU A 135 -8.78 9.96 2.74
N GLU A 136 -9.32 10.61 1.70
CA GLU A 136 -10.02 11.89 1.85
C GLU A 136 -11.25 11.77 2.75
N ASN A 137 -12.00 10.68 2.67
CA ASN A 137 -13.18 10.42 3.49
C ASN A 137 -12.89 10.18 4.98
N LEU A 138 -11.62 10.00 5.36
CA LEU A 138 -11.22 9.93 6.78
C LEU A 138 -11.29 11.30 7.47
N PHE A 139 -11.28 12.38 6.70
CA PHE A 139 -11.22 13.76 7.21
C PHE A 139 -12.55 14.49 7.02
N PRO A 140 -12.83 15.52 7.83
CA PRO A 140 -13.94 16.42 7.57
C PRO A 140 -13.73 17.10 6.19
N PRO A 141 -14.84 17.47 5.50
CA PRO A 141 -14.75 18.25 4.28
C PRO A 141 -13.93 19.53 4.51
N MET A 142 -13.09 19.89 3.53
CA MET A 142 -12.41 21.19 3.58
C MET A 142 -13.47 22.29 3.48
N GLU A 143 -13.50 23.21 4.45
CA GLU A 143 -14.33 24.41 4.34
C GLU A 143 -13.82 25.24 3.15
N GLU A 144 -14.67 25.43 2.14
CA GLU A 144 -14.37 26.39 1.09
C GLU A 144 -14.20 27.76 1.75
N PRO A 145 -13.14 28.52 1.43
CA PRO A 145 -13.00 29.89 1.94
C PRO A 145 -14.26 30.65 1.53
N SER A 146 -15.02 31.11 2.53
CA SER A 146 -16.25 31.88 2.31
C SER A 146 -15.92 33.07 1.40
N ALA A 147 -16.58 33.16 0.25
CA ALA A 147 -16.41 34.22 -0.74
C ALA A 147 -16.80 35.61 -0.23
N ASP A 148 -17.21 35.74 1.04
CA ASP A 148 -17.74 36.96 1.66
C ASP A 148 -16.70 37.77 2.45
N ALA A 149 -15.40 37.50 2.29
CA ALA A 149 -14.36 38.36 2.84
C ALA A 149 -13.90 39.37 1.81
N GLU A 150 -14.80 40.27 1.32
CA GLU A 150 -14.39 41.53 0.73
C GLU A 150 -14.17 42.56 1.83
N PRO A 151 -13.06 43.32 1.78
CA PRO A 151 -12.73 44.38 2.74
C PRO A 151 -13.60 45.63 2.57
#